data_98b35eb60c7257c036dcab9e532a3c8c
#
_entry.id   98b35eb60c7257c036dcab9e532a3c8c
#
_cell.length_a   1.000
_cell.length_b   1.000
_cell.length_c   1.000
_cell.angle_alpha   90.00
_cell.angle_beta   90.00
_cell.angle_gamma   90.00
#
_symmetry.space_group_name_H-M   'P 1'
#
loop_
_entity.id
_entity.type
_entity.pdbx_description
1 polymer ?
#
loop_
_entity_poly.entity_id
_entity_poly.type
_entity_poly.pdbx_seq_one_letter_code
_entity_poly.pdbx_strand_id
1 'polypeptide(L)'
;RNFALIPVLFALSACMQPARLTGDDSREHTKHGALIGTMMGAAVGLVSADNFDERPGKVVKAAIIGAGLGALAGTLLDRQEADLRRDLDNRDVQIVNTGDRLIVTLPQDILFVTDSTAVRADLRRDLQALAGNLQAYPKSSVSIIGHTDNVGDASYNRDLSNRRAYSVESVLVDSGISNSRIQAYGRGEQDPLASNLTSEGRAQNRRVDVVIVSNAG
;
A
#
# COMPACT_ATOMS: atom_id res chain seq x y z
N ARG A 1 58.68 -19.13 40.67
CA ARG A 1 58.91 -19.44 39.21
C ARG A 1 57.59 -19.95 38.63
N ASN A 2 56.63 -19.03 38.34
CA ASN A 2 55.42 -19.35 37.69
C ASN A 2 55.26 -18.43 36.51
N PHE A 3 55.30 -18.99 35.33
CA PHE A 3 54.96 -18.31 34.07
C PHE A 3 53.44 -18.21 33.97
N ALA A 4 52.90 -17.00 33.95
CA ALA A 4 51.50 -16.73 33.66
C ALA A 4 51.35 -16.46 32.14
N LEU A 5 50.58 -17.32 31.47
CA LEU A 5 50.14 -17.15 30.08
C LEU A 5 48.96 -16.17 30.06
N ILE A 6 49.11 -15.07 29.33
CA ILE A 6 48.05 -14.10 29.04
C ILE A 6 47.44 -14.50 27.70
N PRO A 7 46.12 -14.74 27.59
CA PRO A 7 45.49 -14.90 26.31
C PRO A 7 45.20 -13.53 25.67
N VAL A 8 45.72 -13.32 24.48
CA VAL A 8 45.44 -12.16 23.63
C VAL A 8 44.03 -12.32 23.04
N LEU A 9 43.13 -11.46 23.47
CA LEU A 9 41.80 -11.33 22.85
C LEU A 9 41.92 -10.49 21.58
N PHE A 10 41.79 -11.10 20.41
CA PHE A 10 41.62 -10.39 19.15
C PHE A 10 40.17 -9.88 19.06
N ALA A 11 39.97 -8.59 19.27
CA ALA A 11 38.74 -7.89 18.96
C ALA A 11 38.70 -7.62 17.45
N LEU A 12 37.89 -8.36 16.72
CA LEU A 12 37.54 -8.06 15.34
C LEU A 12 36.55 -6.87 15.34
N SER A 13 37.07 -5.65 15.19
CA SER A 13 36.29 -4.46 14.87
C SER A 13 35.84 -4.56 13.41
N ALA A 14 34.65 -5.07 13.16
CA ALA A 14 34.00 -4.92 11.88
C ALA A 14 33.59 -3.45 11.72
N CYS A 15 34.36 -2.69 10.96
CA CYS A 15 33.97 -1.38 10.47
C CYS A 15 32.78 -1.53 9.53
N MET A 16 31.60 -1.28 10.05
CA MET A 16 30.37 -1.14 9.28
C MET A 16 30.42 0.22 8.60
N GLN A 17 30.92 0.28 7.37
CA GLN A 17 30.82 1.47 6.53
C GLN A 17 29.36 1.61 6.08
N PRO A 18 28.73 2.79 6.26
CA PRO A 18 27.42 3.02 5.66
C PRO A 18 27.58 3.07 4.13
N ALA A 19 26.90 2.16 3.45
CA ALA A 19 26.82 2.17 2.01
C ALA A 19 26.17 3.49 1.57
N ARG A 20 26.90 4.29 0.79
CA ARG A 20 26.34 5.45 0.09
C ARG A 20 25.40 4.94 -0.97
N LEU A 21 24.11 5.17 -0.77
CA LEU A 21 23.09 4.97 -1.78
C LEU A 21 23.18 6.10 -2.81
N THR A 22 23.82 5.81 -3.93
CA THR A 22 23.74 6.66 -5.11
C THR A 22 23.20 5.81 -6.24
N GLY A 23 21.99 6.13 -6.66
CA GLY A 23 21.52 5.84 -8.01
C GLY A 23 20.53 4.70 -8.16
N ASP A 24 19.42 5.06 -8.76
CA ASP A 24 18.39 4.26 -9.43
C ASP A 24 17.38 3.52 -8.53
N ASP A 25 16.41 4.33 -8.02
CA ASP A 25 15.32 3.89 -7.15
C ASP A 25 14.36 2.87 -7.80
N SER A 26 14.36 2.73 -9.13
CA SER A 26 13.39 1.89 -9.85
C SER A 26 13.54 0.38 -9.61
N ARG A 27 14.68 -0.06 -9.05
CA ARG A 27 14.93 -1.49 -8.77
C ARG A 27 14.73 -1.91 -7.31
N GLU A 28 14.58 -0.96 -6.40
CA GLU A 28 14.45 -1.28 -4.98
C GLU A 28 13.13 -1.97 -4.64
N HIS A 29 12.04 -1.51 -5.25
CA HIS A 29 10.71 -2.09 -5.01
C HIS A 29 10.60 -3.55 -5.48
N THR A 30 11.32 -3.91 -6.54
CA THR A 30 11.38 -5.32 -6.99
C THR A 30 12.01 -6.23 -5.93
N LYS A 31 13.05 -5.74 -5.25
CA LYS A 31 13.70 -6.48 -4.15
C LYS A 31 12.80 -6.58 -2.92
N HIS A 32 12.09 -5.50 -2.59
CA HIS A 32 11.11 -5.48 -1.50
C HIS A 32 9.91 -6.37 -1.83
N GLY A 33 9.40 -6.32 -3.05
CA GLY A 33 8.33 -7.20 -3.50
C GLY A 33 8.69 -8.68 -3.40
N ALA A 34 9.92 -9.04 -3.78
CA ALA A 34 10.41 -10.41 -3.66
C ALA A 34 10.51 -10.86 -2.19
N LEU A 35 11.04 -10.01 -1.30
CA LEU A 35 11.16 -10.29 0.13
C LEU A 35 9.78 -10.44 0.80
N ILE A 36 8.86 -9.52 0.52
CA ILE A 36 7.51 -9.55 1.07
C ILE A 36 6.74 -10.74 0.50
N GLY A 37 6.85 -10.98 -0.81
CA GLY A 37 6.23 -12.13 -1.46
C GLY A 37 6.73 -13.45 -0.89
N THR A 38 8.01 -13.56 -0.56
CA THR A 38 8.58 -14.76 0.09
C THR A 38 8.01 -14.97 1.48
N MET A 39 7.93 -13.92 2.30
CA MET A 39 7.36 -13.98 3.65
C MET A 39 5.87 -14.30 3.62
N MET A 40 5.10 -13.60 2.75
CA MET A 40 3.67 -13.84 2.63
C MET A 40 3.34 -15.19 1.99
N GLY A 41 4.11 -15.60 0.98
CA GLY A 41 3.95 -16.91 0.37
C GLY A 41 4.22 -18.05 1.34
N ALA A 42 5.23 -17.92 2.20
CA ALA A 42 5.49 -18.88 3.26
C ALA A 42 4.38 -18.89 4.32
N ALA A 43 3.88 -17.70 4.71
CA ALA A 43 2.78 -17.60 5.68
C ALA A 43 1.47 -18.18 5.14
N VAL A 44 1.12 -17.90 3.87
CA VAL A 44 -0.07 -18.48 3.22
C VAL A 44 0.08 -20.00 3.06
N GLY A 45 1.28 -20.48 2.72
CA GLY A 45 1.57 -21.92 2.65
C GLY A 45 1.43 -22.64 3.99
N LEU A 46 1.76 -21.95 5.09
CA LEU A 46 1.60 -22.45 6.45
C LEU A 46 0.13 -22.47 6.91
N VAL A 47 -0.64 -21.45 6.55
CA VAL A 47 -2.06 -21.33 6.94
C VAL A 47 -2.96 -22.28 6.14
N SER A 48 -2.62 -22.56 4.88
CA SER A 48 -3.36 -23.53 4.05
C SER A 48 -3.09 -24.98 4.38
N ALA A 49 -2.11 -25.27 5.24
CA ALA A 49 -1.79 -26.61 5.69
C ALA A 49 -2.57 -26.95 6.97
N ASP A 50 -3.88 -27.21 6.85
CA ASP A 50 -4.70 -27.78 7.93
C ASP A 50 -4.24 -29.19 8.38
N ASN A 51 -3.20 -29.71 7.73
CA ASN A 51 -2.48 -30.90 8.16
C ASN A 51 -0.98 -30.59 8.13
N PHE A 52 -0.42 -30.21 9.27
CA PHE A 52 1.01 -30.15 9.51
C PHE A 52 1.62 -31.56 9.42
N ASP A 53 1.82 -32.02 8.19
CA ASP A 53 2.76 -33.10 7.94
C ASP A 53 4.13 -32.46 7.80
N GLU A 54 4.99 -32.61 8.79
CA GLU A 54 6.32 -31.98 8.95
C GLU A 54 7.31 -32.39 7.84
N ARG A 55 6.96 -32.16 6.57
CA ARG A 55 7.87 -32.40 5.45
C ARG A 55 8.49 -31.11 4.95
N PRO A 56 9.80 -30.91 5.19
CA PRO A 56 10.51 -29.68 4.82
C PRO A 56 10.38 -29.28 3.34
N GLY A 57 10.10 -30.23 2.46
CA GLY A 57 9.98 -29.99 1.03
C GLY A 57 8.75 -29.20 0.56
N LYS A 58 7.64 -29.19 1.33
CA LYS A 58 6.43 -28.43 0.95
C LYS A 58 6.56 -26.94 1.26
N VAL A 59 7.23 -26.61 2.36
CA VAL A 59 7.47 -25.22 2.75
C VAL A 59 8.40 -24.53 1.74
N VAL A 60 9.43 -25.23 1.28
CA VAL A 60 10.36 -24.71 0.25
C VAL A 60 9.64 -24.45 -1.07
N LYS A 61 8.73 -25.35 -1.51
CA LYS A 61 7.95 -25.15 -2.74
C LYS A 61 6.99 -23.95 -2.62
N ALA A 62 6.31 -23.80 -1.49
CA ALA A 62 5.42 -22.66 -1.26
C ALA A 62 6.20 -21.33 -1.21
N ALA A 63 7.37 -21.31 -0.59
CA ALA A 63 8.25 -20.14 -0.55
C ALA A 63 8.76 -19.75 -1.95
N ILE A 64 9.10 -20.73 -2.80
CA ILE A 64 9.55 -20.47 -4.18
C ILE A 64 8.41 -19.91 -5.02
N ILE A 65 7.19 -20.44 -4.90
CA ILE A 65 6.02 -19.93 -5.62
C ILE A 65 5.69 -18.52 -5.13
N GLY A 66 5.69 -18.30 -3.82
CA GLY A 66 5.44 -16.98 -3.24
C GLY A 66 6.48 -15.94 -3.65
N ALA A 67 7.77 -16.30 -3.67
CA ALA A 67 8.84 -15.42 -4.12
C ALA A 67 8.72 -15.06 -5.61
N GLY A 68 8.38 -16.02 -6.45
CA GLY A 68 8.20 -15.79 -7.90
C GLY A 68 7.03 -14.86 -8.20
N LEU A 69 5.88 -15.11 -7.58
CA LEU A 69 4.68 -14.27 -7.74
C LEU A 69 4.89 -12.87 -7.13
N GLY A 70 5.53 -12.77 -5.98
CA GLY A 70 5.84 -11.50 -5.35
C GLY A 70 6.79 -10.64 -6.18
N ALA A 71 7.81 -11.23 -6.80
CA ALA A 71 8.74 -10.52 -7.67
C ALA A 71 8.07 -10.00 -8.95
N LEU A 72 7.20 -10.78 -9.58
CA LEU A 72 6.44 -10.35 -10.76
C LEU A 72 5.42 -9.27 -10.42
N ALA A 73 4.69 -9.41 -9.33
CA ALA A 73 3.75 -8.40 -8.86
C ALA A 73 4.47 -7.10 -8.54
N GLY A 74 5.62 -7.15 -7.86
CA GLY A 74 6.45 -5.98 -7.54
C GLY A 74 6.86 -5.20 -8.79
N THR A 75 7.37 -5.86 -9.83
CA THR A 75 7.77 -5.18 -11.08
C THR A 75 6.62 -4.51 -11.83
N LEU A 76 5.42 -5.10 -11.77
CA LEU A 76 4.23 -4.50 -12.38
C LEU A 76 3.76 -3.29 -11.59
N LEU A 77 3.76 -3.38 -10.25
CA LEU A 77 3.38 -2.30 -9.36
C LEU A 77 4.37 -1.13 -9.43
N ASP A 78 5.68 -1.40 -9.57
CA ASP A 78 6.71 -0.37 -9.75
C ASP A 78 6.47 0.47 -11.02
N ARG A 79 6.12 -0.20 -12.13
CA ARG A 79 5.77 0.49 -13.38
C ARG A 79 4.47 1.27 -13.23
N GLN A 80 3.45 0.66 -12.66
CA GLN A 80 2.16 1.30 -12.42
C GLN A 80 2.29 2.53 -11.52
N GLU A 81 3.12 2.46 -10.47
CA GLU A 81 3.44 3.58 -9.61
C GLU A 81 4.14 4.71 -10.38
N ALA A 82 5.17 4.38 -11.18
CA ALA A 82 5.92 5.36 -11.95
C ALA A 82 5.03 6.09 -12.97
N ASP A 83 4.13 5.35 -13.64
CA ASP A 83 3.15 5.94 -14.56
C ASP A 83 2.17 6.85 -13.79
N LEU A 84 1.63 6.37 -12.68
CA LEU A 84 0.69 7.13 -11.86
C LEU A 84 1.30 8.42 -11.30
N ARG A 85 2.55 8.37 -10.79
CA ARG A 85 3.26 9.57 -10.32
C ARG A 85 3.51 10.62 -11.41
N ARG A 86 3.61 10.18 -12.66
CA ARG A 86 3.78 11.08 -13.81
C ARG A 86 2.46 11.74 -14.20
N ASP A 87 1.37 11.00 -14.09
CA ASP A 87 0.07 11.40 -14.63
C ASP A 87 -0.78 12.19 -13.60
N LEU A 88 -0.42 12.15 -12.31
CA LEU A 88 -1.07 12.95 -11.27
C LEU A 88 -0.43 14.32 -11.13
N ASP A 89 -1.25 15.36 -11.22
CA ASP A 89 -0.80 16.76 -11.09
C ASP A 89 -0.69 17.22 -9.63
N ASN A 90 -1.51 16.66 -8.73
CA ASN A 90 -1.60 17.10 -7.35
C ASN A 90 -0.53 16.44 -6.48
N ARG A 91 0.34 17.25 -5.87
CA ARG A 91 1.44 16.80 -5.00
C ARG A 91 0.99 16.36 -3.60
N ASP A 92 -0.23 16.71 -3.19
CA ASP A 92 -0.78 16.31 -1.91
C ASP A 92 -1.35 14.87 -1.96
N VAL A 93 -1.50 14.29 -3.16
CA VAL A 93 -1.82 12.87 -3.34
C VAL A 93 -0.57 12.04 -3.05
N GLN A 94 -0.67 11.17 -2.06
CA GLN A 94 0.43 10.30 -1.67
C GLN A 94 0.26 8.92 -2.32
N ILE A 95 1.36 8.39 -2.86
CA ILE A 95 1.41 7.03 -3.42
C ILE A 95 2.45 6.23 -2.63
N VAL A 96 2.02 5.12 -2.07
CA VAL A 96 2.88 4.18 -1.34
C VAL A 96 2.80 2.83 -2.02
N ASN A 97 3.94 2.30 -2.43
CA ASN A 97 4.08 0.95 -2.94
C ASN A 97 4.61 0.04 -1.82
N THR A 98 3.83 -0.95 -1.42
CA THR A 98 4.20 -1.90 -0.38
C THR A 98 4.80 -3.19 -0.96
N GLY A 99 4.95 -3.28 -2.29
CA GLY A 99 5.46 -4.44 -3.01
C GLY A 99 4.38 -5.46 -3.36
N ASP A 100 3.24 -5.48 -2.66
CA ASP A 100 2.07 -6.31 -2.93
C ASP A 100 0.86 -5.49 -3.40
N ARG A 101 0.84 -4.19 -3.13
CA ARG A 101 -0.21 -3.24 -3.51
C ARG A 101 0.31 -1.82 -3.64
N LEU A 102 -0.44 -0.98 -4.36
CA LEU A 102 -0.28 0.47 -4.33
C LEU A 102 -1.40 1.06 -3.47
N ILE A 103 -1.05 1.99 -2.61
CA ILE A 103 -2.01 2.77 -1.81
C ILE A 103 -1.91 4.21 -2.27
N VAL A 104 -2.99 4.72 -2.86
CA VAL A 104 -3.12 6.12 -3.26
C VAL A 104 -3.99 6.82 -2.23
N THR A 105 -3.38 7.66 -1.40
CA THR A 105 -4.05 8.40 -0.35
C THR A 105 -4.43 9.80 -0.83
N LEU A 106 -5.72 10.08 -0.78
CA LEU A 106 -6.34 11.32 -1.19
C LEU A 106 -6.84 12.07 0.06
N PRO A 107 -6.16 13.14 0.51
CA PRO A 107 -6.63 13.94 1.64
C PRO A 107 -8.02 14.53 1.38
N GLN A 108 -8.91 14.48 2.38
CA GLN A 108 -10.28 14.95 2.24
C GLN A 108 -10.36 16.44 1.86
N ASP A 109 -9.48 17.25 2.45
CA ASP A 109 -9.55 18.71 2.33
C ASP A 109 -9.29 19.19 0.88
N ILE A 110 -8.57 18.39 0.08
CA ILE A 110 -8.40 18.62 -1.35
C ILE A 110 -9.44 17.89 -2.20
N LEU A 111 -9.95 16.75 -1.74
CA LEU A 111 -10.80 15.85 -2.51
C LEU A 111 -12.26 16.33 -2.56
N PHE A 112 -12.78 16.86 -1.46
CA PHE A 112 -14.19 17.24 -1.34
C PHE A 112 -14.37 18.74 -1.09
N VAL A 113 -15.52 19.26 -1.49
CA VAL A 113 -15.99 20.56 -1.04
C VAL A 113 -16.29 20.47 0.46
N THR A 114 -16.07 21.55 1.21
CA THR A 114 -16.32 21.62 2.65
C THR A 114 -17.75 21.13 2.96
N ASP A 115 -17.87 20.30 3.99
CA ASP A 115 -19.13 19.67 4.44
C ASP A 115 -19.92 18.93 3.35
N SER A 116 -19.22 18.42 2.33
CA SER A 116 -19.80 17.76 1.17
C SER A 116 -19.16 16.40 0.90
N THR A 117 -19.84 15.62 0.07
CA THR A 117 -19.30 14.42 -0.58
C THR A 117 -19.06 14.65 -2.06
N ALA A 118 -19.29 15.87 -2.57
CA ALA A 118 -19.03 16.20 -3.97
C ALA A 118 -17.53 16.36 -4.20
N VAL A 119 -17.01 15.57 -5.14
CA VAL A 119 -15.61 15.64 -5.57
C VAL A 119 -15.34 16.96 -6.26
N ARG A 120 -14.27 17.64 -5.85
CA ARG A 120 -13.82 18.92 -6.45
C ARG A 120 -13.39 18.73 -7.90
N ALA A 121 -13.59 19.75 -8.72
CA ALA A 121 -13.34 19.67 -10.15
C ALA A 121 -11.84 19.51 -10.51
N ASP A 122 -10.94 20.07 -9.67
CA ASP A 122 -9.49 19.92 -9.80
C ASP A 122 -9.07 18.45 -9.56
N LEU A 123 -9.56 17.83 -8.49
CA LEU A 123 -9.28 16.44 -8.18
C LEU A 123 -10.00 15.43 -9.10
N ARG A 124 -11.06 15.84 -9.77
CA ARG A 124 -11.71 14.98 -10.78
C ARG A 124 -10.75 14.63 -11.91
N ARG A 125 -9.83 15.55 -12.31
CA ARG A 125 -8.80 15.26 -13.31
C ARG A 125 -7.80 14.22 -12.81
N ASP A 126 -7.36 14.32 -11.55
CA ASP A 126 -6.47 13.32 -10.97
C ASP A 126 -7.14 11.95 -10.83
N LEU A 127 -8.44 11.90 -10.48
CA LEU A 127 -9.19 10.65 -10.48
C LEU A 127 -9.38 10.07 -11.89
N GLN A 128 -9.50 10.92 -12.93
CA GLN A 128 -9.52 10.48 -14.32
C GLN A 128 -8.16 9.94 -14.77
N ALA A 129 -7.05 10.57 -14.35
CA ALA A 129 -5.71 10.06 -14.59
C ALA A 129 -5.50 8.71 -13.89
N LEU A 130 -5.97 8.57 -12.63
CA LEU A 130 -5.99 7.30 -11.93
C LEU A 130 -6.82 6.24 -12.68
N ALA A 131 -7.98 6.60 -13.22
CA ALA A 131 -8.77 5.69 -14.03
C ALA A 131 -8.04 5.27 -15.31
N GLY A 132 -7.36 6.19 -16.01
CA GLY A 132 -6.52 5.88 -17.16
C GLY A 132 -5.41 4.88 -16.83
N ASN A 133 -4.75 5.07 -15.70
CA ASN A 133 -3.76 4.13 -15.18
C ASN A 133 -4.39 2.75 -14.89
N LEU A 134 -5.53 2.69 -14.22
CA LEU A 134 -6.24 1.43 -13.96
C LEU A 134 -6.71 0.70 -15.23
N GLN A 135 -6.99 1.43 -16.31
CA GLN A 135 -7.30 0.86 -17.64
C GLN A 135 -6.06 0.26 -18.29
N ALA A 136 -4.90 0.92 -18.16
CA ALA A 136 -3.63 0.40 -18.66
C ALA A 136 -3.20 -0.88 -17.92
N TYR A 137 -3.64 -1.06 -16.67
CA TYR A 137 -3.36 -2.23 -15.83
C TYR A 137 -4.65 -3.01 -15.50
N PRO A 138 -5.29 -3.68 -16.48
CA PRO A 138 -6.62 -4.27 -16.32
C PRO A 138 -6.69 -5.44 -15.35
N LYS A 139 -5.56 -6.11 -15.08
CA LYS A 139 -5.46 -7.22 -14.13
C LYS A 139 -5.18 -6.71 -12.72
N SER A 140 -6.02 -5.79 -12.22
CA SER A 140 -5.95 -5.32 -10.85
C SER A 140 -7.36 -5.14 -10.27
N SER A 141 -7.48 -5.35 -8.98
CA SER A 141 -8.65 -5.01 -8.17
C SER A 141 -8.40 -3.74 -7.38
N VAL A 142 -9.45 -3.01 -7.09
CA VAL A 142 -9.40 -1.69 -6.45
C VAL A 142 -10.32 -1.67 -5.25
N SER A 143 -9.80 -1.30 -4.08
CA SER A 143 -10.61 -1.03 -2.89
C SER A 143 -10.53 0.46 -2.56
N ILE A 144 -11.68 1.13 -2.49
CA ILE A 144 -11.80 2.55 -2.13
C ILE A 144 -12.29 2.62 -0.69
N ILE A 145 -11.48 3.15 0.20
CA ILE A 145 -11.71 3.13 1.63
C ILE A 145 -11.80 4.56 2.16
N GLY A 146 -13.00 4.97 2.63
CA GLY A 146 -13.18 6.27 3.24
C GLY A 146 -12.87 6.24 4.73
N HIS A 147 -12.23 7.30 5.22
CA HIS A 147 -11.88 7.48 6.62
C HIS A 147 -12.29 8.88 7.11
N THR A 148 -12.55 8.98 8.42
CA THR A 148 -12.79 10.25 9.14
C THR A 148 -11.80 10.40 10.29
N ASP A 149 -11.76 11.55 10.89
CA ASP A 149 -11.26 11.71 12.25
C ASP A 149 -12.31 11.25 13.28
N ASN A 150 -12.03 11.40 14.58
CA ASN A 150 -12.91 10.99 15.66
C ASN A 150 -13.88 12.10 16.13
N VAL A 151 -14.10 13.14 15.34
CA VAL A 151 -15.04 14.21 15.69
C VAL A 151 -16.45 13.80 15.25
N GLY A 152 -17.40 13.83 16.20
CA GLY A 152 -18.78 13.44 15.96
C GLY A 152 -19.09 11.99 16.33
N ASP A 153 -20.33 11.56 16.03
CA ASP A 153 -20.77 10.20 16.33
C ASP A 153 -20.15 9.17 15.40
N ALA A 154 -19.73 8.02 15.93
CA ALA A 154 -19.11 6.94 15.16
C ALA A 154 -20.02 6.41 14.02
N SER A 155 -21.34 6.37 14.25
CA SER A 155 -22.33 5.99 13.24
C SER A 155 -22.38 7.00 12.09
N TYR A 156 -22.36 8.29 12.40
CA TYR A 156 -22.30 9.37 11.42
C TYR A 156 -20.98 9.32 10.63
N ASN A 157 -19.85 9.14 11.30
CA ASN A 157 -18.54 9.02 10.69
C ASN A 157 -18.47 7.82 9.73
N ARG A 158 -19.08 6.71 10.13
CA ARG A 158 -19.19 5.51 9.27
C ARG A 158 -19.98 5.79 8.00
N ASP A 159 -21.14 6.42 8.13
CA ASP A 159 -22.00 6.76 6.99
C ASP A 159 -21.34 7.81 6.08
N LEU A 160 -20.74 8.86 6.64
CA LEU A 160 -20.02 9.89 5.89
C LEU A 160 -18.86 9.30 5.08
N SER A 161 -18.06 8.43 5.70
CA SER A 161 -16.94 7.76 5.01
C SER A 161 -17.39 6.83 3.89
N ASN A 162 -18.53 6.12 4.06
CA ASN A 162 -19.15 5.33 3.00
C ASN A 162 -19.55 6.22 1.80
N ARG A 163 -20.28 7.28 2.04
CA ARG A 163 -20.73 8.19 0.98
C ARG A 163 -19.56 8.80 0.21
N ARG A 164 -18.45 9.14 0.90
CA ARG A 164 -17.23 9.65 0.27
C ARG A 164 -16.53 8.61 -0.59
N ALA A 165 -16.42 7.37 -0.11
CA ALA A 165 -15.88 6.28 -0.90
C ALA A 165 -16.69 6.04 -2.18
N TYR A 166 -18.02 6.04 -2.08
CA TYR A 166 -18.91 5.89 -3.25
C TYR A 166 -18.81 7.06 -4.23
N SER A 167 -18.56 8.29 -3.74
CA SER A 167 -18.37 9.44 -4.65
C SER A 167 -17.09 9.30 -5.48
N VAL A 168 -16.01 8.75 -4.91
CA VAL A 168 -14.79 8.43 -5.66
C VAL A 168 -15.02 7.27 -6.63
N GLU A 169 -15.69 6.20 -6.19
CA GLU A 169 -16.08 5.08 -7.04
C GLU A 169 -16.85 5.56 -8.26
N SER A 170 -17.88 6.42 -8.07
CA SER A 170 -18.67 6.97 -9.16
C SER A 170 -17.81 7.64 -10.23
N VAL A 171 -16.81 8.45 -9.82
CA VAL A 171 -15.91 9.10 -10.78
C VAL A 171 -15.08 8.09 -11.56
N LEU A 172 -14.58 7.02 -10.91
CA LEU A 172 -13.78 5.97 -11.58
C LEU A 172 -14.66 5.15 -12.55
N VAL A 173 -15.90 4.83 -12.15
CA VAL A 173 -16.86 4.11 -13.00
C VAL A 173 -17.28 4.96 -14.20
N ASP A 174 -17.60 6.24 -13.97
CA ASP A 174 -17.91 7.20 -15.05
C ASP A 174 -16.73 7.36 -16.02
N SER A 175 -15.51 7.14 -15.54
CA SER A 175 -14.29 7.14 -16.34
C SER A 175 -13.97 5.78 -16.99
N GLY A 176 -14.87 4.79 -16.91
CA GLY A 176 -14.81 3.53 -17.66
C GLY A 176 -14.19 2.35 -16.89
N ILE A 177 -14.01 2.44 -15.57
CA ILE A 177 -13.60 1.29 -14.78
C ILE A 177 -14.82 0.42 -14.45
N SER A 178 -14.71 -0.90 -14.68
CA SER A 178 -15.80 -1.83 -14.37
C SER A 178 -16.06 -1.92 -12.86
N ASN A 179 -17.34 -1.85 -12.46
CA ASN A 179 -17.78 -2.07 -11.08
C ASN A 179 -17.29 -3.40 -10.50
N SER A 180 -17.11 -4.43 -11.33
CA SER A 180 -16.60 -5.74 -10.87
C SER A 180 -15.15 -5.71 -10.37
N ARG A 181 -14.42 -4.64 -10.69
CA ARG A 181 -13.04 -4.42 -10.23
C ARG A 181 -12.96 -3.55 -8.98
N ILE A 182 -14.04 -2.88 -8.61
CA ILE A 182 -14.04 -1.87 -7.54
C ILE A 182 -14.89 -2.36 -6.37
N GLN A 183 -14.39 -2.12 -5.16
CA GLN A 183 -15.13 -2.24 -3.92
C GLN A 183 -14.96 -0.95 -3.12
N ALA A 184 -16.06 -0.23 -2.84
CA ALA A 184 -16.03 0.99 -2.05
C ALA A 184 -16.73 0.80 -0.71
N TYR A 185 -16.11 1.27 0.37
CA TYR A 185 -16.68 1.23 1.72
C TYR A 185 -16.01 2.25 2.66
N GLY A 186 -16.73 2.62 3.72
CA GLY A 186 -16.21 3.50 4.77
C GLY A 186 -15.75 2.72 5.99
N ARG A 187 -14.71 3.20 6.63
CA ARG A 187 -14.21 2.72 7.92
C ARG A 187 -14.53 3.69 9.06
N GLY A 188 -15.01 4.91 8.74
CA GLY A 188 -15.19 5.95 9.74
C GLY A 188 -13.86 6.28 10.41
N GLU A 189 -13.87 6.36 11.72
CA GLU A 189 -12.72 6.70 12.58
C GLU A 189 -11.88 5.48 13.03
N GLN A 190 -12.19 4.27 12.56
CA GLN A 190 -11.65 3.01 13.10
C GLN A 190 -10.18 2.78 12.78
N ASP A 191 -9.67 3.34 11.66
CA ASP A 191 -8.30 3.11 11.19
C ASP A 191 -7.52 4.44 11.10
N PRO A 192 -7.15 5.07 12.21
CA PRO A 192 -6.42 6.33 12.20
C PRO A 192 -4.96 6.12 11.77
N LEU A 193 -4.44 7.01 10.88
CA LEU A 193 -3.02 7.06 10.53
C LEU A 193 -2.20 7.84 11.55
N ALA A 194 -2.82 8.82 12.20
CA ALA A 194 -2.17 9.72 13.15
C ALA A 194 -3.05 9.95 14.39
N SER A 195 -2.47 10.60 15.39
CA SER A 195 -3.18 10.91 16.61
C SER A 195 -4.36 11.86 16.37
N ASN A 196 -5.55 11.48 16.82
CA ASN A 196 -6.73 12.35 16.79
C ASN A 196 -6.68 13.51 17.80
N LEU A 197 -5.66 13.57 18.66
CA LEU A 197 -5.51 14.62 19.66
C LEU A 197 -5.06 15.95 19.07
N THR A 198 -4.39 15.93 17.91
CA THR A 198 -3.91 17.14 17.22
C THR A 198 -4.76 17.42 15.96
N SER A 199 -4.83 18.69 15.56
CA SER A 199 -5.51 19.11 14.31
C SER A 199 -4.87 18.51 13.08
N GLU A 200 -3.55 18.46 13.06
CA GLU A 200 -2.74 17.89 11.97
C GLU A 200 -2.98 16.39 11.83
N GLY A 201 -3.01 15.67 12.94
CA GLY A 201 -3.30 14.23 12.93
C GLY A 201 -4.73 13.94 12.50
N ARG A 202 -5.72 14.74 12.93
CA ARG A 202 -7.08 14.62 12.43
C ARG A 202 -7.18 14.88 10.92
N ALA A 203 -6.44 15.88 10.39
CA ALA A 203 -6.39 16.15 8.97
C ALA A 203 -5.84 14.95 8.17
N GLN A 204 -4.82 14.25 8.68
CA GLN A 204 -4.29 13.04 8.09
C GLN A 204 -5.29 11.86 8.14
N ASN A 205 -6.11 11.78 9.20
CA ASN A 205 -7.12 10.74 9.33
C ASN A 205 -8.29 10.94 8.37
N ARG A 206 -8.65 12.19 8.05
CA ARG A 206 -9.68 12.51 7.05
C ARG A 206 -9.16 12.30 5.63
N ARG A 207 -9.35 11.12 5.09
CA ARG A 207 -8.82 10.72 3.78
C ARG A 207 -9.70 9.69 3.08
N VAL A 208 -9.40 9.48 1.80
CA VAL A 208 -9.84 8.30 1.04
C VAL A 208 -8.60 7.59 0.53
N ASP A 209 -8.48 6.31 0.85
CA ASP A 209 -7.43 5.44 0.33
C ASP A 209 -7.97 4.64 -0.86
N VAL A 210 -7.24 4.67 -1.98
CA VAL A 210 -7.48 3.79 -3.14
C VAL A 210 -6.38 2.73 -3.14
N VAL A 211 -6.74 1.53 -2.76
CA VAL A 211 -5.83 0.37 -2.67
C VAL A 211 -5.94 -0.45 -3.94
N ILE A 212 -4.84 -0.56 -4.67
CA ILE A 212 -4.74 -1.28 -5.95
C ILE A 212 -3.93 -2.53 -5.73
N VAL A 213 -4.52 -3.68 -5.99
CA VAL A 213 -3.86 -5.00 -5.88
C VAL A 213 -3.75 -5.60 -7.28
N SER A 214 -2.53 -5.98 -7.66
CA SER A 214 -2.30 -6.69 -8.93
C SER A 214 -2.79 -8.14 -8.81
N ASN A 215 -3.69 -8.55 -9.69
CA ASN A 215 -4.18 -9.92 -9.83
C ASN A 215 -3.36 -10.68 -10.90
N ALA A 216 -2.05 -10.40 -10.99
CA ALA A 216 -1.15 -11.14 -11.86
C ALA A 216 -1.03 -12.58 -11.35
N GLY A 217 -1.85 -13.46 -11.89
CA GLY A 217 -1.83 -14.91 -11.75
C GLY A 217 -1.40 -15.54 -13.07
#